data_48e2164d014bcf24bb8043fc252765ad
#
_entry.id   48e2164d014bcf24bb8043fc252765ad
#
_cell.length_a   1.000
_cell.length_b   1.000
_cell.length_c   1.000
_cell.angle_alpha   90.00
_cell.angle_beta   90.00
_cell.angle_gamma   90.00
#
_symmetry.space_group_name_H-M   'P 1'
#
loop_
_entity.id
_entity.type
_entity.pdbx_description
1 polymer ?
#
loop_
_entity_poly.entity_id
_entity_poly.type
_entity_poly.pdbx_seq_one_letter_code
_entity_poly.pdbx_strand_id
1 'polypeptide(L)'
;MLKTVRRAFQIEDIRKRIFYTFAMLIVVRLGSQLPTPGVDPTFIQDFFASQTGDAFNFFEAFTGGSFTNMSIFALSITPYITSSIIMQLLTIAIPKLEEMQKEGEDGRKKIAAITRYVTVALALIESIAMAVGFGRQGLLVEYNFVNCAIVVCTLTAGSAFLMWIGERITEKGVGNGISIVLLINILSRIPDDFVRLYTQFISGKTIAQGALAAVIILAVLLVVVIFVVVLQSGERRIAVQYSKKVQGRKMYGGQSTHIPLRVNTAGVIPVIFSSSLMQTPIVIAQFLGKGNGTGIGSQILAGMNSNNWCDTEHPLYSIGLLVYIVLTVFFAYFYTSITFNPLEIANNMKKNGGFIPGIRPGKPTVEYLQKILNYIIFIGACGLIIVQVIPYFFNGVFGANVSFGGTSLIIIVGVVLETIKKIESQMLVRNYTGFLNNKGSKMKNSFLGY
;
A
#
# COMPACT_ATOMS: atom_id res chain seq x y z
N MET A 1 18.05 8.80 9.18
CA MET A 1 16.82 9.35 8.58
C MET A 1 16.75 10.88 8.67
N LEU A 2 16.72 11.53 9.84
CA LEU A 2 16.66 13.00 9.93
C LEU A 2 17.83 13.72 9.22
N LYS A 3 19.05 13.20 9.33
CA LYS A 3 20.23 13.74 8.61
C LYS A 3 20.08 13.64 7.09
N THR A 4 19.48 12.56 6.58
CA THR A 4 19.22 12.34 5.17
C THR A 4 18.20 13.34 4.63
N VAL A 5 17.09 13.52 5.35
CA VAL A 5 16.04 14.50 4.99
C VAL A 5 16.64 15.93 4.97
N ARG A 6 17.39 16.30 6.01
CA ARG A 6 18.05 17.62 6.07
C ARG A 6 18.99 17.85 4.87
N ARG A 7 19.79 16.85 4.47
CA ARG A 7 20.66 16.91 3.30
C ARG A 7 19.88 17.00 1.99
N ALA A 8 18.73 16.27 1.89
CA ALA A 8 17.88 16.32 0.73
C ALA A 8 17.35 17.73 0.44
N PHE A 9 16.97 18.51 1.48
CA PHE A 9 16.54 19.90 1.32
C PHE A 9 17.64 20.85 0.87
N GLN A 10 18.92 20.51 1.08
CA GLN A 10 20.05 21.31 0.62
C GLN A 10 20.30 21.14 -0.89
N ILE A 11 19.81 20.04 -1.50
CA ILE A 11 19.98 19.78 -2.93
C ILE A 11 18.79 20.37 -3.69
N GLU A 12 19.02 21.33 -4.55
CA GLU A 12 17.98 22.11 -5.25
C GLU A 12 16.98 21.23 -6.02
N ASP A 13 17.46 20.23 -6.78
CA ASP A 13 16.57 19.37 -7.59
C ASP A 13 15.68 18.50 -6.72
N ILE A 14 16.22 17.93 -5.63
CA ILE A 14 15.44 17.10 -4.70
C ILE A 14 14.44 17.98 -3.95
N ARG A 15 14.86 19.19 -3.56
CA ARG A 15 13.96 20.16 -2.95
C ARG A 15 12.79 20.53 -3.86
N LYS A 16 13.04 20.79 -5.16
CA LYS A 16 11.97 21.06 -6.14
C LYS A 16 11.01 19.88 -6.27
N ARG A 17 11.51 18.64 -6.30
CA ARG A 17 10.69 17.42 -6.34
C ARG A 17 9.83 17.23 -5.08
N ILE A 18 10.40 17.51 -3.91
CA ILE A 18 9.68 17.47 -2.63
C ILE A 18 8.55 18.52 -2.63
N PHE A 19 8.83 19.78 -3.00
CA PHE A 19 7.81 20.82 -3.08
C PHE A 19 6.70 20.48 -4.10
N TYR A 20 7.07 19.92 -5.25
CA TYR A 20 6.10 19.44 -6.23
C TYR A 20 5.18 18.37 -5.65
N THR A 21 5.74 17.41 -4.92
CA THR A 21 4.95 16.36 -4.25
C THR A 21 3.98 16.98 -3.24
N PHE A 22 4.45 17.90 -2.39
CA PHE A 22 3.56 18.59 -1.43
C PHE A 22 2.46 19.40 -2.12
N ALA A 23 2.76 20.11 -3.19
CA ALA A 23 1.76 20.87 -3.95
C ALA A 23 0.66 19.94 -4.51
N MET A 24 1.04 18.78 -5.07
CA MET A 24 0.08 17.79 -5.55
C MET A 24 -0.75 17.17 -4.42
N LEU A 25 -0.18 16.95 -3.24
CA LEU A 25 -0.91 16.46 -2.07
C LEU A 25 -1.94 17.48 -1.56
N ILE A 26 -1.64 18.78 -1.62
CA ILE A 26 -2.61 19.85 -1.30
C ILE A 26 -3.78 19.77 -2.28
N VAL A 27 -3.55 19.59 -3.58
CA VAL A 27 -4.62 19.43 -4.59
C VAL A 27 -5.49 18.20 -4.27
N VAL A 28 -4.88 17.07 -3.90
CA VAL A 28 -5.62 15.87 -3.49
C VAL A 28 -6.51 16.16 -2.28
N ARG A 29 -6.01 16.86 -1.28
CA ARG A 29 -6.79 17.19 -0.07
C ARG A 29 -7.90 18.20 -0.34
N LEU A 30 -7.67 19.20 -1.18
CA LEU A 30 -8.71 20.14 -1.59
C LEU A 30 -9.85 19.42 -2.33
N GLY A 31 -9.52 18.54 -3.30
CA GLY A 31 -10.53 17.78 -4.03
C GLY A 31 -11.30 16.78 -3.16
N SER A 32 -10.69 16.27 -2.07
CA SER A 32 -11.37 15.38 -1.12
C SER A 32 -12.40 16.10 -0.22
N GLN A 33 -12.42 17.43 -0.21
CA GLN A 33 -13.40 18.25 0.52
C GLN A 33 -14.51 18.79 -0.39
N LEU A 34 -14.36 18.69 -1.72
CA LEU A 34 -15.36 19.18 -2.66
C LEU A 34 -16.48 18.13 -2.82
N PRO A 35 -17.73 18.41 -2.43
CA PRO A 35 -18.82 17.46 -2.57
C PRO A 35 -19.17 17.20 -4.03
N THR A 36 -19.63 15.99 -4.33
CA THR A 36 -20.13 15.62 -5.66
C THR A 36 -21.45 16.34 -5.93
N PRO A 37 -21.62 16.99 -7.10
CA PRO A 37 -22.87 17.66 -7.43
C PRO A 37 -24.07 16.70 -7.46
N GLY A 38 -25.21 17.13 -6.90
CA GLY A 38 -26.47 16.36 -6.90
C GLY A 38 -26.56 15.28 -5.82
N VAL A 39 -25.60 15.20 -4.91
CA VAL A 39 -25.57 14.29 -3.77
C VAL A 39 -25.87 15.03 -2.49
N ASP A 40 -26.64 14.40 -1.58
CA ASP A 40 -26.79 14.89 -0.20
C ASP A 40 -25.66 14.36 0.67
N PRO A 41 -24.72 15.22 1.14
CA PRO A 41 -23.59 14.78 1.94
C PRO A 41 -24.02 14.29 3.32
N THR A 42 -25.19 14.71 3.83
CA THR A 42 -25.69 14.30 5.16
C THR A 42 -26.19 12.86 5.14
N PHE A 43 -26.73 12.40 4.01
CA PHE A 43 -27.24 11.04 3.86
C PHE A 43 -26.20 9.97 4.22
N ILE A 44 -25.00 10.09 3.68
CA ILE A 44 -23.94 9.12 3.97
C ILE A 44 -23.51 9.17 5.42
N GLN A 45 -23.42 10.35 6.02
CA GLN A 45 -23.07 10.49 7.45
C GLN A 45 -24.15 9.84 8.33
N ASP A 46 -25.43 10.10 8.04
CA ASP A 46 -26.55 9.51 8.76
C ASP A 46 -26.66 7.99 8.51
N PHE A 47 -26.40 7.55 7.28
CA PHE A 47 -26.36 6.14 6.93
C PHE A 47 -25.27 5.39 7.71
N PHE A 48 -24.07 5.98 7.85
CA PHE A 48 -23.01 5.41 8.67
C PHE A 48 -23.30 5.48 10.17
N ALA A 49 -23.95 6.54 10.63
CA ALA A 49 -24.35 6.66 12.04
C ALA A 49 -25.46 5.69 12.44
N SER A 50 -26.38 5.37 11.52
CA SER A 50 -27.50 4.47 11.74
C SER A 50 -27.15 2.98 11.59
N GLN A 51 -26.15 2.67 10.75
CA GLN A 51 -25.66 1.31 10.56
C GLN A 51 -24.48 1.06 11.51
N THR A 52 -24.71 0.33 12.58
CA THR A 52 -23.69 -0.17 13.51
C THR A 52 -22.65 -1.11 12.89
N GLY A 53 -22.60 -1.18 11.58
CA GLY A 53 -21.72 -2.08 10.84
C GLY A 53 -20.58 -1.37 10.14
N ASP A 54 -19.43 -1.40 10.75
CA ASP A 54 -18.16 -0.81 10.27
C ASP A 54 -17.58 -1.43 8.98
N ALA A 55 -18.39 -2.05 8.13
CA ALA A 55 -17.93 -2.63 6.85
C ALA A 55 -17.28 -1.58 5.95
N PHE A 56 -17.67 -0.32 6.09
CA PHE A 56 -17.13 0.79 5.30
C PHE A 56 -15.93 1.48 5.95
N ASN A 57 -15.61 1.23 7.23
CA ASN A 57 -14.45 1.84 7.89
C ASN A 57 -13.14 1.55 7.15
N PHE A 58 -13.03 0.39 6.52
CA PHE A 58 -11.88 0.05 5.69
C PHE A 58 -11.79 0.95 4.45
N PHE A 59 -12.89 1.13 3.71
CA PHE A 59 -12.92 2.05 2.57
C PHE A 59 -12.64 3.48 3.03
N GLU A 60 -13.20 3.89 4.15
CA GLU A 60 -12.99 5.20 4.73
C GLU A 60 -11.54 5.44 5.11
N ALA A 61 -10.84 4.45 5.67
CA ALA A 61 -9.41 4.52 5.96
C ALA A 61 -8.56 4.79 4.72
N PHE A 62 -8.91 4.19 3.56
CA PHE A 62 -8.17 4.39 2.30
C PHE A 62 -8.59 5.65 1.54
N THR A 63 -9.84 6.10 1.70
CA THR A 63 -10.35 7.31 1.05
C THR A 63 -10.06 8.57 1.83
N GLY A 64 -9.68 8.45 3.12
CA GLY A 64 -9.33 9.58 3.97
C GLY A 64 -10.49 10.53 4.27
N GLY A 65 -11.71 10.00 4.43
CA GLY A 65 -12.94 10.75 4.66
C GLY A 65 -13.62 11.26 3.37
N SER A 66 -13.02 11.02 2.21
CA SER A 66 -13.60 11.44 0.93
C SER A 66 -14.89 10.69 0.61
N PHE A 67 -15.03 9.46 1.08
CA PHE A 67 -16.22 8.65 0.89
C PHE A 67 -17.38 9.13 1.77
N THR A 68 -17.14 9.37 3.05
CA THR A 68 -18.15 9.87 4.00
C THR A 68 -18.70 11.23 3.60
N ASN A 69 -17.84 12.10 3.05
CA ASN A 69 -18.23 13.41 2.57
C ASN A 69 -18.78 13.39 1.13
N MET A 70 -18.89 12.20 0.49
CA MET A 70 -19.25 12.05 -0.92
C MET A 70 -18.58 13.07 -1.83
N SER A 71 -17.25 13.20 -1.63
CA SER A 71 -16.47 14.15 -2.43
C SER A 71 -16.24 13.64 -3.85
N ILE A 72 -15.75 14.50 -4.75
CA ILE A 72 -15.34 14.15 -6.09
C ILE A 72 -14.36 12.97 -6.10
N PHE A 73 -13.58 12.81 -5.03
CA PHE A 73 -12.60 11.73 -4.84
C PHE A 73 -13.13 10.58 -3.94
N ALA A 74 -14.44 10.38 -3.86
CA ALA A 74 -15.03 9.35 -2.99
C ALA A 74 -14.53 7.93 -3.31
N LEU A 75 -14.31 7.58 -4.58
CA LEU A 75 -13.69 6.30 -4.98
C LEU A 75 -12.17 6.24 -4.67
N SER A 76 -11.55 7.40 -4.39
CA SER A 76 -10.11 7.50 -4.15
C SER A 76 -9.27 6.87 -5.26
N ILE A 77 -8.15 6.27 -4.90
CA ILE A 77 -7.23 5.56 -5.80
C ILE A 77 -7.50 4.04 -5.84
N THR A 78 -8.57 3.59 -5.18
CA THR A 78 -8.93 2.17 -5.05
C THR A 78 -9.10 1.46 -6.39
N PRO A 79 -9.81 2.02 -7.42
CA PRO A 79 -9.93 1.38 -8.72
C PRO A 79 -8.58 1.15 -9.41
N TYR A 80 -7.61 2.06 -9.21
CA TYR A 80 -6.28 1.90 -9.76
C TYR A 80 -5.50 0.78 -9.06
N ILE A 81 -5.59 0.68 -7.73
CA ILE A 81 -4.92 -0.37 -6.98
C ILE A 81 -5.45 -1.73 -7.43
N THR A 82 -6.76 -1.89 -7.46
CA THR A 82 -7.42 -3.12 -7.91
C THR A 82 -7.02 -3.48 -9.34
N SER A 83 -7.05 -2.51 -10.25
CA SER A 83 -6.63 -2.67 -11.64
C SER A 83 -5.16 -3.08 -11.78
N SER A 84 -4.26 -2.45 -11.02
CA SER A 84 -2.83 -2.78 -11.02
C SER A 84 -2.59 -4.21 -10.55
N ILE A 85 -3.33 -4.65 -9.55
CA ILE A 85 -3.30 -6.01 -9.01
C ILE A 85 -3.83 -7.00 -10.06
N ILE A 86 -4.99 -6.74 -10.66
CA ILE A 86 -5.56 -7.59 -11.71
C ILE A 86 -4.56 -7.71 -12.87
N MET A 87 -3.95 -6.62 -13.30
CA MET A 87 -2.97 -6.64 -14.39
C MET A 87 -1.71 -7.43 -14.03
N GLN A 88 -1.23 -7.35 -12.80
CA GLN A 88 -0.11 -8.19 -12.34
C GLN A 88 -0.46 -9.69 -12.40
N LEU A 89 -1.67 -10.07 -11.98
CA LEU A 89 -2.15 -11.44 -12.07
C LEU A 89 -2.31 -11.91 -13.52
N LEU A 90 -2.89 -11.07 -14.37
CA LEU A 90 -3.07 -11.36 -15.80
C LEU A 90 -1.73 -11.49 -16.55
N THR A 91 -0.71 -10.73 -16.12
CA THR A 91 0.64 -10.83 -16.72
C THR A 91 1.27 -12.22 -16.52
N ILE A 92 0.84 -12.96 -15.49
CA ILE A 92 1.30 -14.34 -15.26
C ILE A 92 0.40 -15.32 -15.99
N ALA A 93 -0.91 -15.06 -16.02
CA ALA A 93 -1.87 -15.98 -16.63
C ALA A 93 -1.83 -15.94 -18.17
N ILE A 94 -1.47 -14.79 -18.77
CA ILE A 94 -1.50 -14.56 -20.22
C ILE A 94 -0.07 -14.44 -20.75
N PRO A 95 0.42 -15.45 -21.55
CA PRO A 95 1.80 -15.45 -22.06
C PRO A 95 2.18 -14.19 -22.84
N LYS A 96 1.23 -13.60 -23.60
CA LYS A 96 1.45 -12.37 -24.36
C LYS A 96 1.79 -11.18 -23.47
N LEU A 97 1.16 -11.07 -22.28
CA LEU A 97 1.46 -10.01 -21.33
C LEU A 97 2.80 -10.25 -20.61
N GLU A 98 3.15 -11.52 -20.38
CA GLU A 98 4.46 -11.89 -19.84
C GLU A 98 5.58 -11.52 -20.81
N GLU A 99 5.41 -11.79 -22.10
CA GLU A 99 6.35 -11.38 -23.16
C GLU A 99 6.52 -9.86 -23.18
N MET A 100 5.42 -9.11 -23.16
CA MET A 100 5.46 -7.64 -23.08
C MET A 100 6.21 -7.14 -21.84
N GLN A 101 6.10 -7.81 -20.70
CA GLN A 101 6.84 -7.45 -19.50
C GLN A 101 8.35 -7.69 -19.67
N LYS A 102 8.74 -8.70 -20.43
CA LYS A 102 10.13 -9.02 -20.75
C LYS A 102 10.75 -8.12 -21.83
N GLU A 103 9.94 -7.43 -22.65
CA GLU A 103 10.38 -6.43 -23.65
C GLU A 103 11.09 -5.20 -23.04
N GLY A 104 11.14 -5.10 -21.72
CA GLY A 104 11.83 -4.02 -21.00
C GLY A 104 10.99 -2.77 -20.81
N GLU A 105 11.53 -1.59 -21.09
CA GLU A 105 10.87 -0.31 -20.75
C GLU A 105 9.64 -0.02 -21.61
N ASP A 106 9.67 -0.37 -22.88
CA ASP A 106 8.56 -0.13 -23.81
C ASP A 106 7.37 -1.06 -23.53
N GLY A 107 7.64 -2.32 -23.19
CA GLY A 107 6.60 -3.26 -22.76
C GLY A 107 5.94 -2.82 -21.45
N ARG A 108 6.71 -2.34 -20.49
CA ARG A 108 6.16 -1.79 -19.23
C ARG A 108 5.28 -0.57 -19.46
N LYS A 109 5.63 0.31 -20.40
CA LYS A 109 4.77 1.45 -20.79
C LYS A 109 3.44 1.01 -21.38
N LYS A 110 3.43 -0.05 -22.22
CA LYS A 110 2.21 -0.64 -22.78
C LYS A 110 1.32 -1.24 -21.67
N ILE A 111 1.91 -2.01 -20.74
CA ILE A 111 1.18 -2.58 -19.60
C ILE A 111 0.59 -1.47 -18.72
N ALA A 112 1.34 -0.40 -18.46
CA ALA A 112 0.83 0.76 -17.71
C ALA A 112 -0.34 1.44 -18.42
N ALA A 113 -0.31 1.56 -19.76
CA ALA A 113 -1.43 2.11 -20.53
C ALA A 113 -2.67 1.21 -20.41
N ILE A 114 -2.54 -0.11 -20.51
CA ILE A 114 -3.65 -1.06 -20.33
C ILE A 114 -4.22 -0.92 -18.90
N THR A 115 -3.35 -0.82 -17.88
CA THR A 115 -3.76 -0.63 -16.49
C THR A 115 -4.62 0.63 -16.34
N ARG A 116 -4.30 1.73 -17.01
CA ARG A 116 -5.11 2.97 -16.99
C ARG A 116 -6.51 2.74 -17.56
N TYR A 117 -6.64 2.06 -18.71
CA TYR A 117 -7.94 1.75 -19.28
C TYR A 117 -8.79 0.86 -18.36
N VAL A 118 -8.17 -0.18 -17.77
CA VAL A 118 -8.86 -1.04 -16.80
C VAL A 118 -9.27 -0.25 -15.55
N THR A 119 -8.44 0.69 -15.09
CA THR A 119 -8.76 1.57 -13.96
C THR A 119 -10.01 2.41 -14.23
N VAL A 120 -10.10 3.04 -15.40
CA VAL A 120 -11.26 3.87 -15.77
C VAL A 120 -12.52 3.00 -15.91
N ALA A 121 -12.39 1.80 -16.49
CA ALA A 121 -13.51 0.86 -16.60
C ALA A 121 -14.01 0.40 -15.22
N LEU A 122 -13.10 0.05 -14.29
CA LEU A 122 -13.47 -0.32 -12.93
C LEU A 122 -14.08 0.87 -12.17
N ALA A 123 -13.50 2.06 -12.26
CA ALA A 123 -14.04 3.26 -11.65
C ALA A 123 -15.47 3.57 -12.16
N LEU A 124 -15.73 3.34 -13.45
CA LEU A 124 -17.07 3.50 -14.03
C LEU A 124 -18.05 2.46 -13.48
N ILE A 125 -17.66 1.21 -13.36
CA ILE A 125 -18.50 0.14 -12.77
C ILE A 125 -18.81 0.46 -11.31
N GLU A 126 -17.79 0.83 -10.51
CA GLU A 126 -17.95 1.18 -9.09
C GLU A 126 -18.82 2.42 -8.91
N SER A 127 -18.67 3.45 -9.75
CA SER A 127 -19.48 4.67 -9.69
C SER A 127 -20.94 4.42 -10.09
N ILE A 128 -21.21 3.56 -11.07
CA ILE A 128 -22.58 3.14 -11.43
C ILE A 128 -23.19 2.36 -10.25
N ALA A 129 -22.46 1.41 -9.69
CA ALA A 129 -22.95 0.64 -8.55
C ALA A 129 -23.30 1.54 -7.36
N MET A 130 -22.49 2.56 -7.10
CA MET A 130 -22.70 3.55 -6.06
C MET A 130 -23.93 4.44 -6.34
N ALA A 131 -24.01 5.02 -7.54
CA ALA A 131 -25.10 5.91 -7.92
C ALA A 131 -26.47 5.18 -7.93
N VAL A 132 -26.52 3.93 -8.40
CA VAL A 132 -27.76 3.14 -8.44
C VAL A 132 -28.08 2.54 -7.07
N GLY A 133 -27.09 1.97 -6.36
CA GLY A 133 -27.27 1.29 -5.09
C GLY A 133 -27.73 2.23 -3.97
N PHE A 134 -27.01 3.32 -3.76
CA PHE A 134 -27.38 4.32 -2.75
C PHE A 134 -28.34 5.38 -3.26
N GLY A 135 -28.40 5.64 -4.57
CA GLY A 135 -29.31 6.62 -5.15
C GLY A 135 -30.79 6.34 -4.84
N ARG A 136 -31.18 5.06 -4.81
CA ARG A 136 -32.52 4.63 -4.43
C ARG A 136 -32.81 4.76 -2.93
N GLN A 137 -31.77 4.84 -2.10
CA GLN A 137 -31.88 4.92 -0.65
C GLN A 137 -31.91 6.39 -0.14
N GLY A 138 -31.76 7.38 -1.03
CA GLY A 138 -31.80 8.79 -0.67
C GLY A 138 -30.48 9.55 -0.82
N LEU A 139 -29.43 8.91 -1.37
CA LEU A 139 -28.16 9.57 -1.64
C LEU A 139 -28.30 10.76 -2.61
N LEU A 140 -29.18 10.62 -3.61
CA LEU A 140 -29.43 11.66 -4.60
C LEU A 140 -30.57 12.56 -4.14
N VAL A 141 -30.39 13.87 -4.20
CA VAL A 141 -31.43 14.86 -3.91
C VAL A 141 -32.69 14.58 -4.74
N GLU A 142 -32.50 14.21 -6.01
CA GLU A 142 -33.55 13.70 -6.87
C GLU A 142 -33.03 12.49 -7.65
N TYR A 143 -33.71 11.34 -7.51
CA TYR A 143 -33.36 10.14 -8.28
C TYR A 143 -33.82 10.28 -9.70
N ASN A 144 -33.01 10.93 -10.55
CA ASN A 144 -33.24 11.10 -11.97
C ASN A 144 -32.04 10.55 -12.76
N PHE A 145 -32.28 10.10 -14.01
CA PHE A 145 -31.21 9.58 -14.86
C PHE A 145 -30.09 10.61 -15.08
N VAL A 146 -30.41 11.89 -15.19
CA VAL A 146 -29.44 12.97 -15.37
C VAL A 146 -28.54 13.10 -14.13
N ASN A 147 -29.12 13.11 -12.93
CA ASN A 147 -28.35 13.20 -11.69
C ASN A 147 -27.47 11.95 -11.46
N CYS A 148 -27.99 10.74 -11.75
CA CYS A 148 -27.17 9.54 -11.74
C CYS A 148 -25.98 9.65 -12.71
N ALA A 149 -26.21 10.12 -13.93
CA ALA A 149 -25.15 10.29 -14.93
C ALA A 149 -24.10 11.33 -14.48
N ILE A 150 -24.52 12.44 -13.88
CA ILE A 150 -23.60 13.45 -13.33
C ILE A 150 -22.71 12.85 -12.23
N VAL A 151 -23.29 12.11 -11.28
CA VAL A 151 -22.54 11.47 -10.20
C VAL A 151 -21.56 10.44 -10.75
N VAL A 152 -22.00 9.57 -11.69
CA VAL A 152 -21.12 8.57 -12.30
C VAL A 152 -19.96 9.22 -13.04
N CYS A 153 -20.22 10.25 -13.86
CA CYS A 153 -19.17 10.97 -14.57
C CYS A 153 -18.19 11.66 -13.60
N THR A 154 -18.71 12.29 -12.55
CA THR A 154 -17.89 13.04 -11.58
C THR A 154 -16.98 12.10 -10.80
N LEU A 155 -17.50 10.99 -10.26
CA LEU A 155 -16.72 10.01 -9.50
C LEU A 155 -15.66 9.32 -10.36
N THR A 156 -16.03 8.94 -11.59
CA THR A 156 -15.10 8.32 -12.54
C THR A 156 -13.99 9.30 -12.94
N ALA A 157 -14.34 10.54 -13.24
CA ALA A 157 -13.37 11.59 -13.55
C ALA A 157 -12.44 11.89 -12.35
N GLY A 158 -13.00 11.92 -11.14
CA GLY A 158 -12.23 12.11 -9.90
C GLY A 158 -11.18 11.02 -9.68
N SER A 159 -11.56 9.75 -9.85
CA SER A 159 -10.62 8.62 -9.72
C SER A 159 -9.54 8.65 -10.81
N ALA A 160 -9.91 8.95 -12.07
CA ALA A 160 -8.97 9.10 -13.16
C ALA A 160 -7.98 10.26 -12.93
N PHE A 161 -8.45 11.36 -12.35
CA PHE A 161 -7.62 12.52 -12.01
C PHE A 161 -6.65 12.19 -10.86
N LEU A 162 -7.07 11.45 -9.83
CA LEU A 162 -6.19 10.98 -8.76
C LEU A 162 -5.11 10.02 -9.29
N MET A 163 -5.46 9.12 -10.19
CA MET A 163 -4.50 8.27 -10.88
C MET A 163 -3.45 9.10 -11.61
N TRP A 164 -3.88 10.12 -12.38
CA TRP A 164 -2.98 11.02 -13.08
C TRP A 164 -2.06 11.79 -12.11
N ILE A 165 -2.58 12.31 -10.99
CA ILE A 165 -1.76 12.95 -9.95
C ILE A 165 -0.71 11.98 -9.41
N GLY A 166 -1.09 10.74 -9.10
CA GLY A 166 -0.16 9.71 -8.60
C GLY A 166 0.97 9.43 -9.58
N GLU A 167 0.67 9.33 -10.87
CA GLU A 167 1.69 9.17 -11.92
C GLU A 167 2.59 10.39 -12.03
N ARG A 168 2.05 11.60 -11.99
CA ARG A 168 2.83 12.86 -12.02
C ARG A 168 3.76 12.99 -10.82
N ILE A 169 3.32 12.59 -9.62
CA ILE A 169 4.21 12.53 -8.45
C ILE A 169 5.33 11.51 -8.67
N THR A 170 5.03 10.36 -9.26
CA THR A 170 6.04 9.32 -9.54
C THR A 170 7.11 9.80 -10.54
N GLU A 171 6.70 10.55 -11.58
CA GLU A 171 7.61 11.08 -12.61
C GLU A 171 8.42 12.29 -12.13
N LYS A 172 7.74 13.30 -11.57
CA LYS A 172 8.32 14.63 -11.27
C LYS A 172 8.58 14.84 -9.78
N GLY A 173 7.98 14.05 -8.92
CA GLY A 173 8.09 14.14 -7.47
C GLY A 173 9.13 13.19 -6.89
N VAL A 174 8.87 12.78 -5.65
CA VAL A 174 9.69 11.84 -4.87
C VAL A 174 8.84 10.62 -4.52
N GLY A 175 9.43 9.44 -4.60
CA GLY A 175 8.78 8.22 -4.17
C GLY A 175 7.83 7.62 -5.23
N ASN A 176 6.93 6.73 -4.79
CA ASN A 176 5.82 6.20 -5.57
C ASN A 176 4.58 7.06 -5.29
N GLY A 177 4.13 7.83 -6.29
CA GLY A 177 3.08 8.81 -6.11
C GLY A 177 1.74 8.19 -5.65
N ILE A 178 1.42 7.01 -6.12
CA ILE A 178 0.21 6.29 -5.73
C ILE A 178 0.24 5.91 -4.24
N SER A 179 1.38 5.38 -3.79
CA SER A 179 1.58 5.05 -2.38
C SER A 179 1.55 6.30 -1.49
N ILE A 180 2.07 7.43 -2.00
CA ILE A 180 2.06 8.71 -1.26
C ILE A 180 0.63 9.29 -1.18
N VAL A 181 -0.19 9.16 -2.23
CA VAL A 181 -1.61 9.56 -2.16
C VAL A 181 -2.37 8.68 -1.15
N LEU A 182 -2.13 7.38 -1.12
CA LEU A 182 -2.67 6.52 -0.05
C LEU A 182 -2.22 6.96 1.34
N LEU A 183 -0.93 7.25 1.49
CA LEU A 183 -0.36 7.69 2.76
C LEU A 183 -1.07 8.94 3.28
N ILE A 184 -1.28 9.97 2.45
CA ILE A 184 -1.92 11.21 2.90
C ILE A 184 -3.40 11.00 3.25
N ASN A 185 -4.10 10.11 2.55
CA ASN A 185 -5.47 9.76 2.89
C ASN A 185 -5.55 9.10 4.26
N ILE A 186 -4.69 8.11 4.52
CA ILE A 186 -4.64 7.45 5.83
C ILE A 186 -4.25 8.45 6.94
N LEU A 187 -3.22 9.28 6.71
CA LEU A 187 -2.77 10.27 7.69
C LEU A 187 -3.85 11.27 8.06
N SER A 188 -4.74 11.62 7.13
CA SER A 188 -5.79 12.60 7.36
C SER A 188 -6.86 12.14 8.35
N ARG A 189 -7.00 10.82 8.57
CA ARG A 189 -7.96 10.23 9.53
C ARG A 189 -7.37 10.07 10.94
N ILE A 190 -6.06 10.09 11.06
CA ILE A 190 -5.40 9.90 12.36
C ILE A 190 -5.88 10.90 13.42
N PRO A 191 -6.05 12.22 13.14
CA PRO A 191 -6.58 13.15 14.11
C PRO A 191 -7.96 12.78 14.65
N ASP A 192 -8.88 12.35 13.76
CA ASP A 192 -10.23 11.95 14.14
C ASP A 192 -10.21 10.69 15.03
N ASP A 193 -9.35 9.74 14.73
CA ASP A 193 -9.17 8.54 15.54
C ASP A 193 -8.61 8.85 16.94
N PHE A 194 -7.69 9.80 17.04
CA PHE A 194 -7.22 10.29 18.35
C PHE A 194 -8.34 10.96 19.14
N VAL A 195 -9.19 11.76 18.50
CA VAL A 195 -10.37 12.37 19.16
C VAL A 195 -11.34 11.29 19.64
N ARG A 196 -11.61 10.27 18.84
CA ARG A 196 -12.45 9.11 19.23
C ARG A 196 -11.87 8.38 20.43
N LEU A 197 -10.58 8.05 20.42
CA LEU A 197 -9.90 7.42 21.56
C LEU A 197 -9.96 8.28 22.82
N TYR A 198 -9.77 9.61 22.68
CA TYR A 198 -9.87 10.54 23.79
C TYR A 198 -11.29 10.55 24.39
N THR A 199 -12.33 10.68 23.55
CA THR A 199 -13.72 10.70 24.00
C THR A 199 -14.14 9.39 24.65
N GLN A 200 -13.67 8.26 24.15
CA GLN A 200 -14.07 6.94 24.61
C GLN A 200 -13.34 6.49 25.90
N PHE A 201 -12.05 6.75 25.99
CA PHE A 201 -11.20 6.20 27.06
C PHE A 201 -10.78 7.21 28.12
N ILE A 202 -10.80 8.51 27.81
CA ILE A 202 -10.26 9.55 28.69
C ILE A 202 -11.38 10.46 29.18
N SER A 203 -12.29 10.90 28.30
CA SER A 203 -13.37 11.82 28.64
C SER A 203 -14.34 11.19 29.64
N GLY A 204 -14.69 11.94 30.68
CA GLY A 204 -15.65 11.48 31.71
C GLY A 204 -15.10 10.49 32.75
N LYS A 205 -13.80 10.13 32.70
CA LYS A 205 -13.14 9.27 33.69
C LYS A 205 -12.35 10.09 34.73
N THR A 206 -12.00 9.47 35.84
CA THR A 206 -11.10 10.09 36.83
C THR A 206 -9.74 10.39 36.20
N ILE A 207 -9.07 11.45 36.66
CA ILE A 207 -7.78 11.92 36.14
C ILE A 207 -6.76 10.77 36.09
N ALA A 208 -6.72 9.94 37.14
CA ALA A 208 -5.81 8.80 37.20
C ALA A 208 -6.10 7.72 36.15
N GLN A 209 -7.38 7.38 35.96
CA GLN A 209 -7.80 6.38 34.95
C GLN A 209 -7.59 6.90 33.52
N GLY A 210 -7.88 8.17 33.25
CA GLY A 210 -7.65 8.81 31.97
C GLY A 210 -6.17 8.88 31.62
N ALA A 211 -5.31 9.25 32.57
CA ALA A 211 -3.87 9.29 32.38
C ALA A 211 -3.30 7.87 32.11
N LEU A 212 -3.75 6.86 32.85
CA LEU A 212 -3.31 5.48 32.66
C LEU A 212 -3.75 4.96 31.29
N ALA A 213 -4.99 5.21 30.86
CA ALA A 213 -5.46 4.86 29.51
C ALA A 213 -4.64 5.52 28.41
N ALA A 214 -4.34 6.82 28.54
CA ALA A 214 -3.51 7.54 27.57
C ALA A 214 -2.09 6.95 27.45
N VAL A 215 -1.46 6.61 28.57
CA VAL A 215 -0.13 5.98 28.59
C VAL A 215 -0.15 4.60 27.92
N ILE A 216 -1.18 3.79 28.20
CA ILE A 216 -1.32 2.45 27.59
C ILE A 216 -1.50 2.57 26.08
N ILE A 217 -2.41 3.44 25.61
CA ILE A 217 -2.65 3.65 24.17
C ILE A 217 -1.36 4.07 23.47
N LEU A 218 -0.66 5.06 24.01
CA LEU A 218 0.59 5.55 23.44
C LEU A 218 1.69 4.48 23.44
N ALA A 219 1.80 3.70 24.51
CA ALA A 219 2.76 2.59 24.59
C ALA A 219 2.47 1.50 23.54
N VAL A 220 1.21 1.11 23.39
CA VAL A 220 0.79 0.10 22.37
C VAL A 220 1.10 0.61 20.97
N LEU A 221 0.71 1.85 20.63
CA LEU A 221 1.02 2.43 19.33
C LEU A 221 2.52 2.45 19.04
N LEU A 222 3.33 2.85 20.02
CA LEU A 222 4.77 2.92 19.88
C LEU A 222 5.37 1.53 19.66
N VAL A 223 4.94 0.53 20.40
CA VAL A 223 5.39 -0.87 20.25
C VAL A 223 5.04 -1.41 18.86
N VAL A 224 3.79 -1.18 18.39
CA VAL A 224 3.36 -1.61 17.05
C VAL A 224 4.18 -0.92 15.96
N VAL A 225 4.40 0.39 16.06
CA VAL A 225 5.21 1.14 15.07
C VAL A 225 6.65 0.61 15.05
N ILE A 226 7.29 0.41 16.20
CA ILE A 226 8.65 -0.16 16.27
C ILE A 226 8.68 -1.55 15.61
N PHE A 227 7.71 -2.41 15.92
CA PHE A 227 7.62 -3.75 15.36
C PHE A 227 7.47 -3.70 13.83
N VAL A 228 6.60 -2.82 13.30
CA VAL A 228 6.42 -2.63 11.85
C VAL A 228 7.71 -2.12 11.21
N VAL A 229 8.42 -1.17 11.83
CA VAL A 229 9.71 -0.66 11.31
C VAL A 229 10.75 -1.79 11.24
N VAL A 230 10.85 -2.64 12.27
CA VAL A 230 11.75 -3.79 12.27
C VAL A 230 11.37 -4.78 11.17
N LEU A 231 10.07 -5.10 11.02
CA LEU A 231 9.57 -6.00 9.99
C LEU A 231 9.86 -5.51 8.57
N GLN A 232 9.66 -4.22 8.31
CA GLN A 232 9.87 -3.60 6.99
C GLN A 232 11.35 -3.33 6.66
N SER A 233 12.18 -3.13 7.69
CA SER A 233 13.61 -2.88 7.52
C SER A 233 14.44 -4.16 7.51
N GLY A 234 13.89 -5.26 8.05
CA GLY A 234 14.56 -6.54 8.15
C GLY A 234 14.95 -7.11 6.80
N GLU A 235 16.23 -7.47 6.62
CA GLU A 235 16.73 -8.11 5.40
C GLU A 235 17.68 -9.26 5.71
N ARG A 236 17.55 -10.35 4.99
CA ARG A 236 18.49 -11.47 4.98
C ARG A 236 19.49 -11.26 3.86
N ARG A 237 20.77 -11.13 4.21
CA ARG A 237 21.87 -10.96 3.25
C ARG A 237 22.48 -12.30 2.91
N ILE A 238 22.39 -12.73 1.63
CA ILE A 238 23.03 -13.94 1.13
C ILE A 238 24.34 -13.53 0.49
N ALA A 239 25.47 -14.06 1.01
CA ALA A 239 26.79 -13.77 0.45
C ALA A 239 26.94 -14.41 -0.95
N VAL A 240 27.42 -13.63 -1.90
CA VAL A 240 27.73 -14.07 -3.27
C VAL A 240 29.14 -13.67 -3.59
N GLN A 241 29.91 -14.61 -4.11
CA GLN A 241 31.28 -14.37 -4.59
C GLN A 241 31.30 -14.43 -6.11
N TYR A 242 31.97 -13.47 -6.72
CA TYR A 242 32.24 -13.47 -8.16
C TYR A 242 33.65 -13.95 -8.43
N SER A 243 33.79 -14.83 -9.44
CA SER A 243 35.09 -15.32 -9.89
C SER A 243 35.96 -14.16 -10.41
N LYS A 244 37.23 -14.18 -10.08
CA LYS A 244 38.20 -13.22 -10.62
C LYS A 244 38.35 -13.47 -12.11
N LYS A 245 38.16 -12.43 -12.95
CA LYS A 245 38.49 -12.48 -14.37
C LYS A 245 39.87 -11.84 -14.59
N VAL A 246 40.77 -12.57 -15.19
CA VAL A 246 42.08 -12.04 -15.62
C VAL A 246 41.94 -11.62 -17.06
N GLN A 247 42.16 -10.33 -17.35
CA GLN A 247 42.19 -9.78 -18.70
C GLN A 247 43.55 -9.11 -18.91
N GLY A 248 44.46 -9.84 -19.60
CA GLY A 248 45.86 -9.45 -19.74
C GLY A 248 46.60 -9.50 -18.39
N ARG A 249 47.37 -8.43 -18.09
CA ARG A 249 48.09 -8.29 -16.80
C ARG A 249 47.27 -7.74 -15.64
N LYS A 250 45.97 -7.39 -15.85
CA LYS A 250 45.13 -6.82 -14.80
C LYS A 250 44.11 -7.84 -14.36
N MET A 251 44.01 -8.04 -13.03
CA MET A 251 42.96 -8.82 -12.39
C MET A 251 41.74 -7.94 -12.12
N TYR A 252 40.58 -8.31 -12.69
CA TYR A 252 39.29 -7.68 -12.45
C TYR A 252 38.38 -8.65 -11.74
N GLY A 253 37.66 -8.18 -10.71
CA GLY A 253 36.68 -8.98 -9.96
C GLY A 253 37.23 -9.54 -8.63
N GLY A 254 36.51 -10.45 -8.03
CA GLY A 254 36.79 -10.98 -6.70
C GLY A 254 36.17 -10.17 -5.57
N GLN A 255 35.21 -9.26 -5.90
CA GLN A 255 34.39 -8.62 -4.87
C GLN A 255 33.33 -9.58 -4.34
N SER A 256 33.26 -9.75 -3.04
CA SER A 256 32.14 -10.39 -2.39
C SER A 256 31.00 -9.39 -2.28
N THR A 257 29.86 -9.71 -2.85
CA THR A 257 28.61 -8.96 -2.70
C THR A 257 27.59 -9.80 -1.96
N HIS A 258 26.42 -9.24 -1.70
CA HIS A 258 25.34 -9.98 -1.08
C HIS A 258 24.02 -9.63 -1.77
N ILE A 259 23.14 -10.63 -1.83
CA ILE A 259 21.76 -10.46 -2.30
C ILE A 259 20.92 -10.13 -1.05
N PRO A 260 20.33 -8.93 -0.94
CA PRO A 260 19.44 -8.60 0.16
C PRO A 260 18.04 -9.16 -0.13
N LEU A 261 17.56 -10.07 0.72
CA LEU A 261 16.17 -10.54 0.72
C LEU A 261 15.44 -9.87 1.88
N ARG A 262 14.43 -9.06 1.59
CA ARG A 262 13.62 -8.40 2.62
C ARG A 262 12.75 -9.42 3.34
N VAL A 263 12.58 -9.30 4.65
CA VAL A 263 11.70 -10.17 5.45
C VAL A 263 10.25 -10.00 4.98
N ASN A 264 9.81 -8.78 4.76
CA ASN A 264 8.53 -8.50 4.12
C ASN A 264 8.76 -8.19 2.63
N THR A 265 8.98 -9.22 1.81
CA THR A 265 9.17 -9.09 0.36
C THR A 265 7.87 -8.72 -0.35
N ALA A 266 6.75 -9.25 0.13
CA ALA A 266 5.42 -9.01 -0.43
C ALA A 266 4.84 -7.63 -0.09
N GLY A 267 5.44 -6.91 0.87
CA GLY A 267 4.96 -5.59 1.29
C GLY A 267 3.60 -5.64 1.96
N VAL A 268 2.73 -4.74 1.58
CA VAL A 268 1.36 -4.58 2.12
C VAL A 268 0.32 -5.28 1.25
N ILE A 269 0.70 -5.67 0.03
CA ILE A 269 -0.21 -6.19 -1.00
C ILE A 269 -1.03 -7.39 -0.53
N PRO A 270 -0.46 -8.43 0.12
CA PRO A 270 -1.23 -9.58 0.61
C PRO A 270 -2.37 -9.19 1.55
N VAL A 271 -2.15 -8.19 2.37
CA VAL A 271 -3.12 -7.68 3.35
C VAL A 271 -4.28 -6.98 2.65
N ILE A 272 -3.96 -6.11 1.67
CA ILE A 272 -4.96 -5.40 0.87
C ILE A 272 -5.83 -6.40 0.11
N PHE A 273 -5.23 -7.44 -0.47
CA PHE A 273 -5.97 -8.49 -1.17
C PHE A 273 -6.91 -9.26 -0.26
N SER A 274 -6.41 -9.72 0.88
CA SER A 274 -7.20 -10.49 1.85
C SER A 274 -8.39 -9.67 2.36
N SER A 275 -8.17 -8.40 2.70
CA SER A 275 -9.24 -7.51 3.16
C SER A 275 -10.23 -7.18 2.05
N SER A 276 -9.78 -6.89 0.84
CA SER A 276 -10.67 -6.64 -0.31
C SER A 276 -11.54 -7.86 -0.64
N LEU A 277 -10.95 -9.07 -0.61
CA LEU A 277 -11.68 -10.30 -0.89
C LEU A 277 -12.75 -10.57 0.19
N MET A 278 -12.44 -10.31 1.46
CA MET A 278 -13.39 -10.48 2.57
C MET A 278 -14.52 -9.45 2.53
N GLN A 279 -14.24 -8.24 2.07
CA GLN A 279 -15.23 -7.16 2.05
C GLN A 279 -16.11 -7.14 0.81
N THR A 280 -15.63 -7.64 -0.33
CA THR A 280 -16.38 -7.66 -1.60
C THR A 280 -17.79 -8.27 -1.44
N PRO A 281 -18.00 -9.45 -0.80
CA PRO A 281 -19.33 -10.03 -0.61
C PRO A 281 -20.23 -9.15 0.26
N ILE A 282 -19.67 -8.49 1.28
CA ILE A 282 -20.42 -7.59 2.18
C ILE A 282 -20.95 -6.41 1.41
N VAL A 283 -20.09 -5.76 0.61
CA VAL A 283 -20.45 -4.60 -0.22
C VAL A 283 -21.52 -4.98 -1.25
N ILE A 284 -21.36 -6.12 -1.93
CA ILE A 284 -22.38 -6.60 -2.90
C ILE A 284 -23.72 -6.85 -2.19
N ALA A 285 -23.72 -7.47 -1.01
CA ALA A 285 -24.95 -7.73 -0.27
C ALA A 285 -25.66 -6.44 0.17
N GLN A 286 -24.91 -5.41 0.55
CA GLN A 286 -25.45 -4.09 0.89
C GLN A 286 -26.06 -3.39 -0.32
N PHE A 287 -25.39 -3.42 -1.48
CA PHE A 287 -25.98 -2.89 -2.73
C PHE A 287 -27.25 -3.61 -3.16
N LEU A 288 -27.39 -4.90 -2.86
CA LEU A 288 -28.59 -5.68 -3.12
C LEU A 288 -29.70 -5.48 -2.06
N GLY A 289 -29.47 -4.66 -1.03
CA GLY A 289 -30.39 -4.42 0.07
C GLY A 289 -30.65 -5.65 0.97
N LYS A 290 -29.77 -6.67 0.92
CA LYS A 290 -29.89 -7.92 1.67
C LYS A 290 -28.93 -7.99 2.87
N GLY A 291 -28.30 -6.89 3.24
CA GLY A 291 -27.30 -6.87 4.33
C GLY A 291 -27.85 -7.22 5.73
N ASN A 292 -29.13 -6.95 6.00
CA ASN A 292 -29.74 -7.05 7.33
C ASN A 292 -30.74 -8.21 7.48
N GLY A 293 -30.58 -9.29 6.74
CA GLY A 293 -31.48 -10.47 6.84
C GLY A 293 -31.14 -11.36 8.05
N THR A 294 -32.12 -12.15 8.53
CA THR A 294 -31.95 -13.12 9.62
C THR A 294 -31.50 -14.52 9.15
N GLY A 295 -31.14 -14.65 7.88
CA GLY A 295 -30.76 -15.92 7.26
C GLY A 295 -29.30 -16.34 7.50
N ILE A 296 -28.94 -17.59 7.13
CA ILE A 296 -27.57 -18.12 7.19
C ILE A 296 -26.60 -17.24 6.39
N GLY A 297 -27.06 -16.67 5.27
CA GLY A 297 -26.26 -15.76 4.46
C GLY A 297 -25.83 -14.48 5.19
N SER A 298 -26.72 -13.90 6.00
CA SER A 298 -26.38 -12.70 6.80
C SER A 298 -25.44 -13.03 7.96
N GLN A 299 -25.53 -14.22 8.54
CA GLN A 299 -24.57 -14.67 9.57
C GLN A 299 -23.17 -14.87 8.98
N ILE A 300 -23.06 -15.42 7.76
CA ILE A 300 -21.78 -15.54 7.06
C ILE A 300 -21.20 -14.14 6.75
N LEU A 301 -22.03 -13.22 6.27
CA LEU A 301 -21.62 -11.85 6.03
C LEU A 301 -21.18 -11.12 7.30
N ALA A 302 -21.90 -11.32 8.41
CA ALA A 302 -21.51 -10.79 9.71
C ALA A 302 -20.17 -11.36 10.20
N GLY A 303 -19.91 -12.64 9.96
CA GLY A 303 -18.60 -13.26 10.25
C GLY A 303 -17.46 -12.78 9.35
N MET A 304 -17.76 -12.33 8.12
CA MET A 304 -16.75 -11.74 7.23
C MET A 304 -16.41 -10.27 7.59
N ASN A 305 -17.27 -9.60 8.36
CA ASN A 305 -17.04 -8.24 8.81
C ASN A 305 -15.97 -8.18 9.89
N SER A 306 -14.93 -7.40 9.64
CA SER A 306 -13.74 -7.29 10.50
C SER A 306 -14.02 -6.75 11.91
N ASN A 307 -15.12 -6.03 12.10
CA ASN A 307 -15.46 -5.44 13.39
C ASN A 307 -16.13 -6.41 14.36
N ASN A 308 -16.74 -7.47 13.81
CA ASN A 308 -17.34 -8.51 14.62
C ASN A 308 -16.31 -9.57 15.07
N TRP A 309 -15.04 -9.40 14.68
CA TRP A 309 -13.98 -10.33 15.08
C TRP A 309 -13.55 -10.06 16.53
N CYS A 310 -13.27 -11.13 17.26
CA CYS A 310 -12.93 -11.08 18.68
C CYS A 310 -14.04 -10.51 19.58
N ASP A 311 -15.30 -10.46 19.11
CA ASP A 311 -16.42 -10.09 19.94
C ASP A 311 -16.69 -11.19 20.98
N THR A 312 -16.81 -10.77 22.24
CA THR A 312 -17.05 -11.68 23.38
C THR A 312 -18.48 -12.22 23.42
N GLU A 313 -19.44 -11.50 22.81
CA GLU A 313 -20.85 -11.92 22.77
C GLU A 313 -21.11 -12.94 21.65
N HIS A 314 -20.38 -12.84 20.53
CA HIS A 314 -20.54 -13.71 19.36
C HIS A 314 -19.23 -14.35 18.89
N PRO A 315 -18.64 -15.31 19.62
CA PRO A 315 -17.33 -15.89 19.31
C PRO A 315 -17.27 -16.60 17.95
N LEU A 316 -18.41 -17.03 17.39
CA LEU A 316 -18.49 -17.69 16.08
C LEU A 316 -18.06 -16.76 14.92
N TYR A 317 -18.22 -15.45 15.06
CA TYR A 317 -17.79 -14.51 14.01
C TYR A 317 -16.26 -14.40 13.90
N SER A 318 -15.51 -14.83 14.92
CA SER A 318 -14.06 -14.93 14.90
C SER A 318 -13.51 -15.96 13.89
N ILE A 319 -14.36 -16.82 13.32
CA ILE A 319 -14.00 -17.70 12.20
C ILE A 319 -13.55 -16.84 10.98
N GLY A 320 -14.18 -15.68 10.78
CA GLY A 320 -13.76 -14.73 9.73
C GLY A 320 -12.30 -14.27 9.88
N LEU A 321 -11.86 -14.01 11.11
CA LEU A 321 -10.44 -13.68 11.38
C LEU A 321 -9.52 -14.83 10.98
N LEU A 322 -9.91 -16.08 11.24
CA LEU A 322 -9.11 -17.25 10.85
C LEU A 322 -9.00 -17.36 9.32
N VAL A 323 -10.13 -17.18 8.61
CA VAL A 323 -10.14 -17.15 7.13
C VAL A 323 -9.25 -16.02 6.61
N TYR A 324 -9.32 -14.84 7.20
CA TYR A 324 -8.49 -13.69 6.85
C TYR A 324 -6.99 -13.98 7.03
N ILE A 325 -6.60 -14.63 8.14
CA ILE A 325 -5.21 -15.04 8.39
C ILE A 325 -4.74 -16.01 7.31
N VAL A 326 -5.53 -17.03 7.00
CA VAL A 326 -5.20 -18.03 5.96
C VAL A 326 -5.05 -17.37 4.59
N LEU A 327 -5.95 -16.45 4.23
CA LEU A 327 -5.87 -15.69 2.99
C LEU A 327 -4.62 -14.80 2.95
N THR A 328 -4.27 -14.14 4.05
CA THR A 328 -3.06 -13.30 4.13
C THR A 328 -1.79 -14.14 3.91
N VAL A 329 -1.70 -15.32 4.52
CA VAL A 329 -0.57 -16.24 4.29
C VAL A 329 -0.54 -16.70 2.83
N PHE A 330 -1.67 -17.14 2.31
CA PHE A 330 -1.79 -17.58 0.91
C PHE A 330 -1.33 -16.50 -0.06
N PHE A 331 -1.83 -15.27 0.08
CA PHE A 331 -1.43 -14.16 -0.79
C PHE A 331 0.03 -13.72 -0.58
N ALA A 332 0.59 -13.85 0.63
CA ALA A 332 2.00 -13.57 0.88
C ALA A 332 2.90 -14.53 0.09
N TYR A 333 2.62 -15.83 0.12
CA TYR A 333 3.34 -16.82 -0.68
C TYR A 333 3.12 -16.60 -2.18
N PHE A 334 1.87 -16.42 -2.58
CA PHE A 334 1.50 -16.22 -3.97
C PHE A 334 2.20 -15.00 -4.57
N TYR A 335 2.09 -13.84 -3.95
CA TYR A 335 2.70 -12.61 -4.46
C TYR A 335 4.23 -12.67 -4.48
N THR A 336 4.83 -13.24 -3.45
CA THR A 336 6.29 -13.35 -3.42
C THR A 336 6.82 -14.31 -4.48
N SER A 337 6.11 -15.40 -4.77
CA SER A 337 6.50 -16.34 -5.85
C SER A 337 6.50 -15.68 -7.22
N ILE A 338 5.65 -14.67 -7.42
CA ILE A 338 5.56 -13.89 -8.65
C ILE A 338 6.68 -12.85 -8.75
N THR A 339 6.91 -12.14 -7.65
CA THR A 339 7.84 -10.99 -7.61
C THR A 339 9.29 -11.45 -7.62
N PHE A 340 9.57 -12.60 -7.04
CA PHE A 340 10.92 -13.13 -6.89
C PHE A 340 11.04 -14.49 -7.58
N ASN A 341 11.74 -14.54 -8.72
CA ASN A 341 12.00 -15.76 -9.47
C ASN A 341 13.41 -16.30 -9.14
N PRO A 342 13.53 -17.34 -8.29
CA PRO A 342 14.83 -17.91 -7.92
C PRO A 342 15.62 -18.48 -9.10
N LEU A 343 14.92 -19.00 -10.13
CA LEU A 343 15.53 -19.56 -11.32
C LEU A 343 16.25 -18.49 -12.14
N GLU A 344 15.59 -17.36 -12.35
CA GLU A 344 16.15 -16.24 -13.11
C GLU A 344 17.37 -15.66 -12.40
N ILE A 345 17.29 -15.47 -11.07
CA ILE A 345 18.39 -14.96 -10.26
C ILE A 345 19.59 -15.89 -10.29
N ALA A 346 19.39 -17.22 -10.12
CA ALA A 346 20.45 -18.20 -10.18
C ALA A 346 21.11 -18.26 -11.56
N ASN A 347 20.32 -18.15 -12.65
CA ASN A 347 20.82 -18.10 -14.01
C ASN A 347 21.63 -16.82 -14.28
N ASN A 348 21.15 -15.68 -13.83
CA ASN A 348 21.87 -14.40 -13.96
C ASN A 348 23.19 -14.41 -13.16
N MET A 349 23.18 -14.98 -11.96
CA MET A 349 24.39 -15.19 -11.17
C MET A 349 25.39 -16.08 -11.94
N LYS A 350 24.93 -17.22 -12.47
CA LYS A 350 25.78 -18.14 -13.23
C LYS A 350 26.39 -17.48 -14.46
N LYS A 351 25.60 -16.73 -15.23
CA LYS A 351 26.08 -15.96 -16.42
C LYS A 351 27.16 -14.94 -16.05
N ASN A 352 27.04 -14.31 -14.90
CA ASN A 352 27.99 -13.30 -14.40
C ASN A 352 29.18 -13.90 -13.63
N GLY A 353 29.30 -15.24 -13.56
CA GLY A 353 30.39 -15.93 -12.85
C GLY A 353 30.27 -15.81 -11.31
N GLY A 354 29.05 -15.54 -10.80
CA GLY A 354 28.75 -15.49 -9.38
C GLY A 354 28.33 -16.86 -8.83
N PHE A 355 28.71 -17.14 -7.60
CA PHE A 355 28.29 -18.35 -6.88
C PHE A 355 28.10 -18.06 -5.38
N ILE A 356 27.29 -18.88 -4.76
CA ILE A 356 27.11 -18.84 -3.30
C ILE A 356 28.16 -19.77 -2.67
N PRO A 357 28.97 -19.29 -1.68
CA PRO A 357 29.97 -20.13 -1.03
C PRO A 357 29.34 -21.41 -0.48
N GLY A 358 29.93 -22.57 -0.82
CA GLY A 358 29.46 -23.88 -0.38
C GLY A 358 28.33 -24.49 -1.21
N ILE A 359 27.80 -23.80 -2.23
CA ILE A 359 26.70 -24.29 -3.07
C ILE A 359 27.13 -24.31 -4.53
N ARG A 360 26.89 -25.43 -5.22
CA ARG A 360 27.19 -25.56 -6.65
C ARG A 360 26.28 -24.64 -7.49
N PRO A 361 26.85 -23.90 -8.48
CA PRO A 361 26.05 -23.08 -9.39
C PRO A 361 25.05 -23.92 -10.19
N GLY A 362 23.84 -23.39 -10.38
CA GLY A 362 22.77 -24.04 -11.13
C GLY A 362 21.61 -24.49 -10.27
N LYS A 363 21.09 -25.71 -10.48
CA LYS A 363 19.90 -26.24 -9.79
C LYS A 363 20.01 -26.21 -8.25
N PRO A 364 21.14 -26.60 -7.61
CA PRO A 364 21.29 -26.51 -6.17
C PRO A 364 21.17 -25.07 -5.63
N THR A 365 21.63 -24.08 -6.40
CA THR A 365 21.48 -22.66 -6.04
C THR A 365 20.02 -22.23 -6.06
N VAL A 366 19.23 -22.70 -7.04
CA VAL A 366 17.78 -22.42 -7.12
C VAL A 366 17.06 -23.00 -5.92
N GLU A 367 17.32 -24.27 -5.60
CA GLU A 367 16.70 -24.97 -4.45
C GLU A 367 17.03 -24.27 -3.12
N TYR A 368 18.27 -23.85 -2.95
CA TYR A 368 18.70 -23.11 -1.76
C TYR A 368 18.00 -21.75 -1.63
N LEU A 369 17.94 -20.97 -2.72
CA LEU A 369 17.25 -19.68 -2.74
C LEU A 369 15.76 -19.85 -2.45
N GLN A 370 15.12 -20.86 -3.04
CA GLN A 370 13.70 -21.14 -2.83
C GLN A 370 13.42 -21.56 -1.38
N LYS A 371 14.29 -22.37 -0.77
CA LYS A 371 14.18 -22.77 0.64
C LYS A 371 14.28 -21.57 1.59
N ILE A 372 15.28 -20.70 1.37
CA ILE A 372 15.42 -19.47 2.18
C ILE A 372 14.22 -18.55 1.98
N LEU A 373 13.78 -18.39 0.74
CA LEU A 373 12.63 -17.54 0.44
C LEU A 373 11.38 -18.01 1.18
N ASN A 374 11.09 -19.32 1.16
CA ASN A 374 9.94 -19.87 1.87
C ASN A 374 9.99 -19.58 3.38
N TYR A 375 11.14 -19.68 4.03
CA TYR A 375 11.29 -19.33 5.43
C TYR A 375 11.07 -17.84 5.70
N ILE A 376 11.62 -17.00 4.83
CA ILE A 376 11.48 -15.54 4.95
C ILE A 376 10.03 -15.12 4.75
N ILE A 377 9.32 -15.69 3.76
CA ILE A 377 7.91 -15.40 3.52
C ILE A 377 7.08 -15.78 4.75
N PHE A 378 7.31 -16.96 5.31
CA PHE A 378 6.58 -17.40 6.50
C PHE A 378 6.78 -16.45 7.69
N ILE A 379 8.03 -16.07 7.98
CA ILE A 379 8.35 -15.10 9.05
C ILE A 379 7.69 -13.74 8.77
N GLY A 380 7.77 -13.27 7.52
CA GLY A 380 7.12 -12.03 7.08
C GLY A 380 5.59 -12.07 7.23
N ALA A 381 4.96 -13.17 6.81
CA ALA A 381 3.53 -13.37 6.93
C ALA A 381 3.08 -13.42 8.40
N CYS A 382 3.80 -14.14 9.28
CA CYS A 382 3.54 -14.14 10.72
C CYS A 382 3.66 -12.72 11.30
N GLY A 383 4.68 -11.97 10.91
CA GLY A 383 4.84 -10.58 11.34
C GLY A 383 3.67 -9.68 10.89
N LEU A 384 3.21 -9.82 9.66
CA LEU A 384 2.05 -9.10 9.14
C LEU A 384 0.77 -9.45 9.93
N ILE A 385 0.55 -10.74 10.20
CA ILE A 385 -0.62 -11.21 10.95
C ILE A 385 -0.62 -10.62 12.37
N ILE A 386 0.50 -10.61 13.07
CA ILE A 386 0.61 -10.04 14.41
C ILE A 386 0.17 -8.57 14.39
N VAL A 387 0.68 -7.77 13.45
CA VAL A 387 0.34 -6.35 13.34
C VAL A 387 -1.15 -6.14 13.02
N GLN A 388 -1.75 -7.03 12.23
CA GLN A 388 -3.15 -6.93 11.83
C GLN A 388 -4.13 -7.35 12.94
N VAL A 389 -3.78 -8.40 13.68
CA VAL A 389 -4.67 -8.94 14.74
C VAL A 389 -4.75 -8.00 15.93
N ILE A 390 -3.67 -7.25 16.24
CA ILE A 390 -3.65 -6.33 17.39
C ILE A 390 -4.83 -5.35 17.37
N PRO A 391 -5.11 -4.56 16.32
CA PRO A 391 -6.25 -3.64 16.30
C PRO A 391 -7.61 -4.35 16.41
N TYR A 392 -7.78 -5.50 15.75
CA TYR A 392 -9.02 -6.25 15.84
C TYR A 392 -9.28 -6.78 17.27
N PHE A 393 -8.22 -7.19 17.95
CA PHE A 393 -8.31 -7.56 19.35
C PHE A 393 -8.71 -6.38 20.24
N PHE A 394 -8.11 -5.20 20.01
CA PHE A 394 -8.48 -3.99 20.76
C PHE A 394 -9.92 -3.53 20.47
N ASN A 395 -10.36 -3.64 19.22
CA ASN A 395 -11.74 -3.30 18.85
C ASN A 395 -12.75 -4.29 19.48
N GLY A 396 -12.50 -5.59 19.39
CA GLY A 396 -13.43 -6.61 19.88
C GLY A 396 -13.52 -6.67 21.42
N VAL A 397 -12.37 -6.58 22.13
CA VAL A 397 -12.35 -6.71 23.60
C VAL A 397 -12.64 -5.38 24.30
N PHE A 398 -12.12 -4.26 23.77
CA PHE A 398 -12.22 -2.94 24.41
C PHE A 398 -13.19 -1.99 23.69
N GLY A 399 -13.77 -2.38 22.57
CA GLY A 399 -14.66 -1.55 21.77
C GLY A 399 -13.99 -0.27 21.25
N ALA A 400 -12.69 -0.30 20.95
CA ALA A 400 -11.90 0.92 20.71
C ALA A 400 -12.28 1.67 19.43
N ASN A 401 -13.02 1.08 18.49
CA ASN A 401 -13.55 1.67 17.24
C ASN A 401 -12.58 2.60 16.51
N VAL A 402 -11.32 2.15 16.38
CA VAL A 402 -10.25 2.90 15.71
C VAL A 402 -10.16 2.49 14.26
N SER A 403 -10.13 3.45 13.35
CA SER A 403 -10.00 3.19 11.91
C SER A 403 -8.55 2.93 11.49
N PHE A 404 -7.55 3.42 12.24
CA PHE A 404 -6.16 3.09 11.95
C PHE A 404 -5.81 1.68 12.43
N GLY A 405 -6.17 0.69 11.63
CA GLY A 405 -5.81 -0.71 11.85
C GLY A 405 -4.34 -0.99 11.54
N GLY A 406 -3.92 -2.23 11.81
CA GLY A 406 -2.57 -2.70 11.49
C GLY A 406 -2.17 -2.48 10.04
N THR A 407 -3.12 -2.60 9.11
CA THR A 407 -2.92 -2.32 7.68
C THR A 407 -2.47 -0.89 7.43
N SER A 408 -3.13 0.10 8.03
CA SER A 408 -2.80 1.52 7.88
C SER A 408 -1.39 1.82 8.38
N LEU A 409 -1.01 1.28 9.54
CA LEU A 409 0.34 1.45 10.10
C LEU A 409 1.42 0.81 9.22
N ILE A 410 1.16 -0.37 8.66
CA ILE A 410 2.11 -1.03 7.76
C ILE A 410 2.29 -0.19 6.48
N ILE A 411 1.22 0.37 5.93
CA ILE A 411 1.27 1.25 4.75
C ILE A 411 2.06 2.51 5.05
N ILE A 412 1.74 3.20 6.17
CA ILE A 412 2.43 4.44 6.57
C ILE A 412 3.94 4.20 6.67
N VAL A 413 4.33 3.22 7.48
CA VAL A 413 5.76 2.91 7.70
C VAL A 413 6.44 2.45 6.41
N GLY A 414 5.78 1.58 5.64
CA GLY A 414 6.31 1.05 4.38
C GLY A 414 6.58 2.16 3.36
N VAL A 415 5.61 3.03 3.13
CA VAL A 415 5.71 4.14 2.16
C VAL A 415 6.75 5.16 2.60
N VAL A 416 6.80 5.51 3.89
CA VAL A 416 7.82 6.44 4.42
C VAL A 416 9.22 5.87 4.24
N LEU A 417 9.45 4.60 4.60
CA LEU A 417 10.75 3.95 4.43
C LEU A 417 11.16 3.85 2.96
N GLU A 418 10.24 3.47 2.07
CA GLU A 418 10.50 3.39 0.63
C GLU A 418 10.85 4.77 0.06
N THR A 419 10.09 5.80 0.44
CA THR A 419 10.34 7.18 -0.02
C THR A 419 11.70 7.67 0.44
N ILE A 420 12.09 7.44 1.70
CA ILE A 420 13.40 7.81 2.23
C ILE A 420 14.53 7.08 1.47
N LYS A 421 14.39 5.75 1.25
CA LYS A 421 15.38 4.98 0.46
C LYS A 421 15.52 5.49 -0.97
N LYS A 422 14.41 5.92 -1.60
CA LYS A 422 14.42 6.49 -2.96
C LYS A 422 15.11 7.85 -2.99
N ILE A 423 14.91 8.70 -1.96
CA ILE A 423 15.64 9.96 -1.79
C ILE A 423 17.14 9.68 -1.62
N GLU A 424 17.53 8.74 -0.78
CA GLU A 424 18.92 8.34 -0.55
C GLU A 424 19.59 7.87 -1.86
N SER A 425 18.90 7.02 -2.62
CA SER A 425 19.38 6.56 -3.92
C SER A 425 19.61 7.71 -4.91
N GLN A 426 18.66 8.66 -5.00
CA GLN A 426 18.81 9.83 -5.86
C GLN A 426 19.98 10.73 -5.44
N MET A 427 20.22 10.89 -4.14
CA MET A 427 21.37 11.64 -3.63
C MET A 427 22.70 10.98 -3.96
N LEU A 428 22.78 9.64 -3.87
CA LEU A 428 24.01 8.88 -4.19
C LEU A 428 24.39 9.01 -5.66
N VAL A 429 23.43 8.86 -6.58
CA VAL A 429 23.66 8.99 -8.03
C VAL A 429 24.24 10.36 -8.38
N ARG A 430 23.78 11.42 -7.73
CA ARG A 430 24.25 12.79 -8.01
C ARG A 430 25.65 13.09 -7.43
N ASN A 431 25.96 12.57 -6.25
CA ASN A 431 27.32 12.71 -5.71
C ASN A 431 28.37 12.07 -6.63
N TYR A 432 28.00 11.00 -7.34
CA TYR A 432 28.90 10.34 -8.29
C TYR A 432 29.11 11.16 -9.55
N THR A 433 28.09 11.81 -10.10
CA THR A 433 28.21 12.74 -11.26
C THR A 433 28.99 14.00 -10.92
N GLY A 434 28.87 14.53 -9.70
CA GLY A 434 29.66 15.68 -9.22
C GLY A 434 31.16 15.36 -9.13
N PHE A 435 31.53 14.14 -8.79
CA PHE A 435 32.91 13.67 -8.70
C PHE A 435 33.55 13.52 -10.10
N LEU A 436 32.78 13.09 -11.08
CA LEU A 436 33.25 12.98 -12.49
C LEU A 436 33.46 14.36 -13.14
N ASN A 437 32.58 15.31 -12.91
CA ASN A 437 32.71 16.69 -13.43
C ASN A 437 33.86 17.45 -12.80
N ASN A 438 34.18 17.24 -11.51
CA ASN A 438 35.32 17.88 -10.87
C ASN A 438 36.68 17.35 -11.38
N LYS A 439 36.76 16.08 -11.83
CA LYS A 439 37.95 15.55 -12.48
C LYS A 439 38.17 16.16 -13.88
N GLY A 440 37.09 16.39 -14.62
CA GLY A 440 37.15 17.04 -15.93
C GLY A 440 37.60 18.51 -15.87
N SER A 441 37.18 19.24 -14.84
CA SER A 441 37.58 20.64 -14.61
C SER A 441 39.05 20.77 -14.19
N LYS A 442 39.56 19.84 -13.35
CA LYS A 442 40.99 19.86 -12.99
C LYS A 442 41.92 19.43 -14.13
N MET A 443 41.48 18.57 -15.06
CA MET A 443 42.24 18.25 -16.25
C MET A 443 42.27 19.40 -17.27
N LYS A 444 41.19 20.19 -17.41
CA LYS A 444 41.18 21.35 -18.33
C LYS A 444 42.10 22.47 -17.87
N ASN A 445 42.27 22.70 -16.58
CA ASN A 445 43.18 23.72 -16.05
C ASN A 445 44.65 23.28 -16.02
N SER A 446 44.93 21.97 -16.18
CA SER A 446 46.30 21.45 -16.30
C SER A 446 46.83 21.47 -17.73
N PHE A 447 45.99 21.65 -18.77
CA PHE A 447 46.38 21.70 -20.17
C PHE A 447 46.50 23.13 -20.74
N LEU A 448 46.17 24.15 -19.96
CA LEU A 448 46.28 25.59 -20.38
C LEU A 448 47.39 26.34 -19.65
N GLY A 449 48.32 25.62 -19.07
CA GLY A 449 49.51 26.18 -18.45
C GLY A 449 50.78 25.81 -19.22
N TYR A 450 50.92 26.34 -20.44
CA TYR A 450 52.15 26.69 -21.14
C TYR A 450 51.85 27.81 -22.13
#